data_7c7ad47a5e2319b520761038c471310d
#
_entry.id   7c7ad47a5e2319b520761038c471310d
#
_cell.length_a   1.000
_cell.length_b   1.000
_cell.length_c   1.000
_cell.angle_alpha   90.00
_cell.angle_beta   90.00
_cell.angle_gamma   90.00
#
_symmetry.space_group_name_H-M   'P 1'
#
loop_
_entity.id
_entity.type
_entity.pdbx_description
1 polymer ?
#
loop_
_entity_poly.entity_id
_entity_poly.type
_entity_poly.pdbx_seq_one_letter_code
_entity_poly.pdbx_strand_id
1 'polypeptide(L)'
;MDIKDFRHHLHCHPELSFEEHQTAAFISERLSEMGVEHCPIAGTGILARIEGRRGNLERCVVLRADIDALPIKEMTGVDYASQSEGVMHACGHDCHAAMLYGVVKRLQMERDFEGTVLALFQPGEEQFPGGASLVLKENPFDKYKVAAVIGQHVDADMEVGEIGFCPGKFMASVDDLHFKIKGIGGYANVRSKVKDAVVAAADLILRLNMLNSDVCVVSVGNVEAKGTTNVIPERVTCDGTMRAFSEKLRQRVKDMITNIVEEIEYKHDVEVQLDVREGYPCVENDMQLTYEAMLLSDSLGYQTKDLEMRTTAEDFGYYTQLYPSLFYRLGVGRNVGRAHTATFLPDDKALEIGEEFMYRLALSILNK
;
A
#
# COMPACT_ATOMS: atom_id res chain seq x y z
N MET A 1 4.46 15.26 -24.45
CA MET A 1 3.88 15.78 -23.18
C MET A 1 4.97 15.80 -22.13
N ASP A 2 5.05 16.81 -21.27
CA ASP A 2 5.94 16.82 -20.12
C ASP A 2 5.29 16.13 -18.90
N ILE A 3 6.08 15.95 -17.84
CA ILE A 3 5.60 15.19 -16.65
C ILE A 3 4.53 15.95 -15.86
N LYS A 4 4.58 17.27 -15.85
CA LYS A 4 3.61 18.11 -15.16
C LYS A 4 2.25 18.09 -15.87
N ASP A 5 2.25 18.24 -17.20
CA ASP A 5 1.03 18.13 -18.00
C ASP A 5 0.40 16.73 -17.88
N PHE A 6 1.23 15.68 -17.84
CA PHE A 6 0.78 14.32 -17.63
C PHE A 6 0.10 14.17 -16.26
N ARG A 7 0.73 14.65 -15.18
CA ARG A 7 0.14 14.67 -13.84
C ARG A 7 -1.19 15.41 -13.82
N HIS A 8 -1.23 16.66 -14.35
CA HIS A 8 -2.42 17.48 -14.33
C HIS A 8 -3.58 16.84 -15.10
N HIS A 9 -3.29 16.11 -16.18
CA HIS A 9 -4.31 15.35 -16.90
C HIS A 9 -4.90 14.24 -16.02
N LEU A 10 -4.07 13.44 -15.35
CA LEU A 10 -4.54 12.40 -14.42
C LEU A 10 -5.33 13.00 -13.26
N HIS A 11 -4.85 14.10 -12.68
CA HIS A 11 -5.51 14.81 -11.60
C HIS A 11 -6.91 15.32 -11.97
N CYS A 12 -7.07 15.80 -13.21
CA CYS A 12 -8.38 16.21 -13.75
C CYS A 12 -9.36 15.04 -13.95
N HIS A 13 -8.86 13.82 -14.20
CA HIS A 13 -9.66 12.66 -14.60
C HIS A 13 -9.42 11.45 -13.69
N PRO A 14 -9.56 11.60 -12.36
CA PRO A 14 -9.30 10.52 -11.43
C PRO A 14 -10.38 9.43 -11.53
N GLU A 15 -9.97 8.18 -11.41
CA GLU A 15 -10.83 7.00 -11.39
C GLU A 15 -10.56 6.16 -10.15
N LEU A 16 -11.59 5.50 -9.61
CA LEU A 16 -11.48 4.66 -8.42
C LEU A 16 -10.73 3.36 -8.72
N SER A 17 -10.29 2.70 -7.65
CA SER A 17 -9.61 1.41 -7.69
C SER A 17 -10.35 0.39 -8.54
N PHE A 18 -9.65 -0.23 -9.49
CA PHE A 18 -10.16 -1.21 -10.47
C PHE A 18 -11.16 -0.66 -11.51
N GLU A 19 -11.36 0.66 -11.55
CA GLU A 19 -12.19 1.36 -12.53
C GLU A 19 -11.34 2.33 -13.39
N GLU A 20 -10.01 2.24 -13.38
CA GLU A 20 -9.05 3.16 -14.00
C GLU A 20 -8.96 2.96 -15.53
N HIS A 21 -10.11 2.83 -16.21
CA HIS A 21 -10.16 2.51 -17.64
C HIS A 21 -9.66 3.64 -18.53
N GLN A 22 -10.03 4.89 -18.24
CA GLN A 22 -9.58 6.06 -19.01
C GLN A 22 -8.13 6.40 -18.68
N THR A 23 -7.74 6.25 -17.43
CA THR A 23 -6.36 6.37 -16.94
C THR A 23 -5.44 5.39 -17.70
N ALA A 24 -5.82 4.11 -17.75
CA ALA A 24 -5.08 3.08 -18.48
C ALA A 24 -5.00 3.38 -19.99
N ALA A 25 -6.11 3.82 -20.59
CA ALA A 25 -6.15 4.18 -22.02
C ALA A 25 -5.23 5.37 -22.32
N PHE A 26 -5.26 6.40 -21.46
CA PHE A 26 -4.40 7.57 -21.60
C PHE A 26 -2.91 7.20 -21.46
N ILE A 27 -2.54 6.41 -20.46
CA ILE A 27 -1.16 5.93 -20.27
C ILE A 27 -0.72 5.12 -21.49
N SER A 28 -1.54 4.17 -21.96
CA SER A 28 -1.27 3.35 -23.12
C SER A 28 -1.05 4.17 -24.41
N GLU A 29 -1.87 5.21 -24.62
CA GLU A 29 -1.71 6.13 -25.75
C GLU A 29 -0.37 6.87 -25.70
N ARG A 30 0.00 7.42 -24.51
CA ARG A 30 1.28 8.13 -24.34
C ARG A 30 2.49 7.21 -24.51
N LEU A 31 2.41 5.95 -24.06
CA LEU A 31 3.45 4.95 -24.28
C LEU A 31 3.58 4.57 -25.78
N SER A 32 2.44 4.42 -26.47
CA SER A 32 2.40 4.13 -27.91
C SER A 32 3.04 5.24 -28.75
N GLU A 33 2.79 6.51 -28.42
CA GLU A 33 3.40 7.67 -29.08
C GLU A 33 4.93 7.65 -28.99
N MET A 34 5.48 7.11 -27.90
CA MET A 34 6.92 6.97 -27.69
C MET A 34 7.49 5.67 -28.30
N GLY A 35 6.65 4.81 -28.86
CA GLY A 35 7.05 3.49 -29.36
C GLY A 35 7.50 2.54 -28.25
N VAL A 36 6.97 2.69 -27.03
CA VAL A 36 7.26 1.81 -25.89
C VAL A 36 6.36 0.58 -25.98
N GLU A 37 6.97 -0.61 -25.93
CA GLU A 37 6.22 -1.86 -25.86
C GLU A 37 5.51 -1.96 -24.49
N HIS A 38 4.21 -2.23 -24.51
CA HIS A 38 3.42 -2.36 -23.30
C HIS A 38 2.22 -3.28 -23.50
N CYS A 39 1.67 -3.77 -22.42
CA CYS A 39 0.46 -4.59 -22.40
C CYS A 39 -0.40 -4.27 -21.16
N PRO A 40 -1.72 -4.51 -21.24
CA PRO A 40 -2.58 -4.45 -20.06
C PRO A 40 -2.19 -5.55 -19.05
N ILE A 41 -2.41 -5.29 -17.78
CA ILE A 41 -2.18 -6.21 -16.66
C ILE A 41 -3.16 -5.94 -15.52
N ALA A 42 -3.56 -6.96 -14.79
CA ALA A 42 -4.45 -6.85 -13.63
C ALA A 42 -5.73 -6.02 -13.91
N GLY A 43 -6.31 -6.17 -15.09
CA GLY A 43 -7.51 -5.47 -15.52
C GLY A 43 -7.24 -4.09 -16.09
N THR A 44 -7.01 -3.08 -15.27
CA THR A 44 -6.83 -1.67 -15.66
C THR A 44 -5.39 -1.17 -15.53
N GLY A 45 -4.44 -2.03 -15.14
CA GLY A 45 -3.01 -1.68 -15.10
C GLY A 45 -2.33 -1.79 -16.47
N ILE A 46 -1.14 -1.20 -16.56
CA ILE A 46 -0.28 -1.24 -17.77
C ILE A 46 1.13 -1.66 -17.35
N LEU A 47 1.67 -2.67 -18.04
CA LEU A 47 3.08 -3.07 -17.92
C LEU A 47 3.83 -2.67 -19.18
N ALA A 48 4.77 -1.73 -19.07
CA ALA A 48 5.63 -1.30 -20.14
C ALA A 48 7.02 -1.94 -20.02
N ARG A 49 7.65 -2.21 -21.17
CA ARG A 49 8.96 -2.85 -21.27
C ARG A 49 9.95 -1.97 -22.03
N ILE A 50 11.06 -1.65 -21.42
CA ILE A 50 12.16 -0.91 -22.04
C ILE A 50 13.43 -1.73 -21.94
N GLU A 51 13.95 -2.19 -23.07
CA GLU A 51 15.20 -2.93 -23.16
C GLU A 51 16.37 -1.99 -23.39
N GLY A 52 17.41 -2.13 -22.58
CA GLY A 52 18.70 -1.51 -22.83
C GLY A 52 19.37 -2.11 -24.05
N ARG A 53 20.37 -1.40 -24.57
CA ARG A 53 21.16 -1.87 -25.72
C ARG A 53 22.32 -2.77 -25.34
N ARG A 54 22.54 -2.99 -24.04
CA ARG A 54 23.70 -3.73 -23.49
C ARG A 54 23.27 -4.79 -22.50
N GLY A 55 24.15 -5.75 -22.26
CA GLY A 55 24.05 -6.74 -21.19
C GLY A 55 23.00 -7.82 -21.41
N ASN A 56 22.63 -8.47 -20.30
CA ASN A 56 21.66 -9.55 -20.30
C ASN A 56 20.25 -9.01 -20.11
N LEU A 57 19.42 -9.09 -21.14
CA LEU A 57 18.03 -8.60 -21.12
C LEU A 57 17.09 -9.37 -20.18
N GLU A 58 17.48 -10.55 -19.72
CA GLU A 58 16.73 -11.27 -18.67
C GLU A 58 16.85 -10.60 -17.32
N ARG A 59 17.95 -9.87 -17.04
CA ARG A 59 18.11 -9.10 -15.81
C ARG A 59 17.23 -7.86 -15.88
N CYS A 60 16.37 -7.69 -14.89
CA CYS A 60 15.46 -6.55 -14.91
C CYS A 60 15.33 -5.84 -13.56
N VAL A 61 14.92 -4.59 -13.64
CA VAL A 61 14.38 -3.80 -12.52
C VAL A 61 12.92 -3.49 -12.83
N VAL A 62 12.06 -3.68 -11.85
CA VAL A 62 10.65 -3.29 -11.92
C VAL A 62 10.48 -1.96 -11.21
N LEU A 63 9.91 -0.97 -11.89
CA LEU A 63 9.52 0.32 -11.33
C LEU A 63 8.01 0.36 -11.24
N ARG A 64 7.45 0.60 -10.05
CA ARG A 64 6.01 0.60 -9.81
C ARG A 64 5.50 1.99 -9.45
N ALA A 65 4.40 2.38 -10.07
CA ALA A 65 3.54 3.48 -9.66
C ALA A 65 2.08 2.99 -9.64
N ASP A 66 1.38 3.27 -8.55
CA ASP A 66 -0.07 3.13 -8.47
C ASP A 66 -0.77 4.22 -9.29
N ILE A 67 -2.04 3.99 -9.68
CA ILE A 67 -2.77 4.89 -10.59
C ILE A 67 -4.21 5.18 -10.17
N ASP A 68 -4.70 4.57 -9.11
CA ASP A 68 -6.07 4.73 -8.63
C ASP A 68 -6.26 6.00 -7.78
N ALA A 69 -7.52 6.41 -7.61
CA ALA A 69 -7.92 7.56 -6.85
C ALA A 69 -8.92 7.20 -5.74
N LEU A 70 -9.26 8.17 -4.90
CA LEU A 70 -10.11 8.00 -3.73
C LEU A 70 -11.48 8.64 -3.88
N PRO A 71 -12.53 8.10 -3.22
CA PRO A 71 -13.88 8.67 -3.21
C PRO A 71 -13.95 9.91 -2.29
N ILE A 72 -13.21 10.96 -2.65
CA ILE A 72 -13.09 12.22 -1.91
C ILE A 72 -13.44 13.38 -2.86
N LYS A 73 -14.33 14.28 -2.42
CA LYS A 73 -14.62 15.49 -3.17
C LYS A 73 -13.51 16.51 -3.01
N GLU A 74 -12.86 16.87 -4.10
CA GLU A 74 -11.77 17.83 -4.09
C GLU A 74 -12.20 19.25 -3.70
N MET A 75 -11.36 19.94 -2.92
CA MET A 75 -11.55 21.30 -2.45
C MET A 75 -10.27 22.15 -2.58
N THR A 76 -9.35 21.81 -3.48
CA THR A 76 -8.08 22.53 -3.66
C THR A 76 -8.26 23.86 -4.38
N GLY A 77 -9.21 23.96 -5.31
CA GLY A 77 -9.50 25.17 -6.08
C GLY A 77 -8.49 25.49 -7.18
N VAL A 78 -7.66 24.51 -7.60
CA VAL A 78 -6.72 24.68 -8.72
C VAL A 78 -7.44 24.55 -10.08
N ASP A 79 -6.82 25.11 -11.13
CA ASP A 79 -7.41 25.11 -12.48
C ASP A 79 -7.52 23.70 -13.09
N TYR A 80 -6.70 22.76 -12.62
CA TYR A 80 -6.69 21.35 -13.03
C TYR A 80 -7.33 20.43 -11.99
N ALA A 81 -8.23 20.97 -11.14
CA ALA A 81 -8.98 20.16 -10.19
C ALA A 81 -9.80 19.06 -10.86
N SER A 82 -10.09 18.00 -10.10
CA SER A 82 -10.89 16.85 -10.55
C SER A 82 -12.19 17.25 -11.23
N GLN A 83 -12.43 16.67 -12.40
CA GLN A 83 -13.71 16.78 -13.13
C GLN A 83 -14.64 15.58 -12.83
N SER A 84 -14.17 14.60 -12.07
CA SER A 84 -14.95 13.44 -11.62
C SER A 84 -15.61 13.78 -10.28
N GLU A 85 -16.95 13.87 -10.24
CA GLU A 85 -17.67 14.27 -9.02
C GLU A 85 -17.40 13.28 -7.88
N GLY A 86 -16.88 13.79 -6.76
CA GLY A 86 -16.63 13.00 -5.56
C GLY A 86 -15.39 12.08 -5.64
N VAL A 87 -14.55 12.22 -6.65
CA VAL A 87 -13.31 11.43 -6.81
C VAL A 87 -12.12 12.37 -6.94
N MET A 88 -11.00 12.03 -6.29
CA MET A 88 -9.78 12.85 -6.28
C MET A 88 -8.53 11.98 -6.09
N HIS A 89 -7.41 12.34 -6.72
CA HIS A 89 -6.09 11.81 -6.38
C HIS A 89 -5.58 12.35 -5.04
N ALA A 90 -6.27 11.98 -3.95
CA ALA A 90 -5.97 12.46 -2.61
C ALA A 90 -4.83 11.68 -1.90
N CYS A 91 -4.22 10.70 -2.58
CA CYS A 91 -3.00 10.00 -2.12
C CYS A 91 -1.75 10.35 -2.96
N GLY A 92 -1.93 11.06 -4.10
CA GLY A 92 -0.84 11.50 -4.96
C GLY A 92 -0.37 10.49 -6.01
N HIS A 93 -1.21 9.50 -6.33
CA HIS A 93 -0.91 8.49 -7.35
C HIS A 93 -0.77 9.10 -8.76
N ASP A 94 -1.39 10.25 -9.02
CA ASP A 94 -1.14 11.07 -10.21
C ASP A 94 0.34 11.52 -10.32
N CYS A 95 0.97 11.88 -9.18
CA CYS A 95 2.40 12.19 -9.13
C CYS A 95 3.25 10.95 -9.38
N HIS A 96 2.90 9.81 -8.77
CA HIS A 96 3.65 8.55 -8.93
C HIS A 96 3.65 8.12 -10.40
N ALA A 97 2.48 8.09 -11.04
CA ALA A 97 2.34 7.76 -12.45
C ALA A 97 3.08 8.75 -13.37
N ALA A 98 3.02 10.05 -13.08
CA ALA A 98 3.72 11.06 -13.87
C ALA A 98 5.25 10.93 -13.79
N MET A 99 5.79 10.68 -12.60
CA MET A 99 7.22 10.43 -12.40
C MET A 99 7.66 9.17 -13.13
N LEU A 100 6.90 8.07 -13.05
CA LEU A 100 7.20 6.84 -13.78
C LEU A 100 7.13 7.05 -15.30
N TYR A 101 6.14 7.80 -15.79
CA TYR A 101 6.05 8.18 -17.20
C TYR A 101 7.31 8.94 -17.66
N GLY A 102 7.79 9.90 -16.87
CA GLY A 102 9.03 10.64 -17.13
C GLY A 102 10.24 9.71 -17.24
N VAL A 103 10.39 8.78 -16.29
CA VAL A 103 11.44 7.76 -16.31
C VAL A 103 11.37 6.90 -17.58
N VAL A 104 10.18 6.42 -17.94
CA VAL A 104 9.97 5.61 -19.16
C VAL A 104 10.38 6.39 -20.41
N LYS A 105 9.93 7.65 -20.53
CA LYS A 105 10.27 8.54 -21.65
C LYS A 105 11.78 8.69 -21.78
N ARG A 106 12.48 8.92 -20.70
CA ARG A 106 13.93 9.10 -20.69
C ARG A 106 14.67 7.82 -21.04
N LEU A 107 14.30 6.68 -20.43
CA LEU A 107 14.88 5.39 -20.75
C LEU A 107 14.69 4.98 -22.22
N GLN A 108 13.51 5.25 -22.80
CA GLN A 108 13.23 4.97 -24.20
C GLN A 108 14.07 5.81 -25.16
N MET A 109 14.34 7.06 -24.81
CA MET A 109 15.18 7.94 -25.63
C MET A 109 16.66 7.55 -25.57
N GLU A 110 17.18 7.28 -24.40
CA GLU A 110 18.61 7.03 -24.17
C GLU A 110 18.99 5.59 -24.47
N ARG A 111 18.30 4.61 -23.93
CA ARG A 111 18.50 3.15 -24.07
C ARG A 111 19.94 2.65 -23.87
N ASP A 112 20.84 3.50 -23.40
CA ASP A 112 22.26 3.16 -23.17
C ASP A 112 22.45 2.62 -21.73
N PHE A 113 21.78 1.52 -21.44
CA PHE A 113 21.88 0.81 -20.16
C PHE A 113 21.87 -0.70 -20.38
N GLU A 114 22.20 -1.47 -19.34
CA GLU A 114 22.16 -2.93 -19.35
C GLU A 114 20.82 -3.46 -18.88
N GLY A 115 20.39 -4.61 -19.42
CA GLY A 115 19.19 -5.30 -18.97
C GLY A 115 17.87 -4.67 -19.44
N THR A 116 16.82 -4.88 -18.65
CA THR A 116 15.45 -4.45 -18.95
C THR A 116 14.86 -3.66 -17.79
N VAL A 117 14.15 -2.59 -18.07
CA VAL A 117 13.27 -1.93 -17.12
C VAL A 117 11.83 -2.29 -17.44
N LEU A 118 11.12 -2.80 -16.43
CA LEU A 118 9.68 -3.02 -16.46
C LEU A 118 9.02 -1.89 -15.69
N ALA A 119 8.25 -1.05 -16.38
CA ALA A 119 7.50 0.04 -15.74
C ALA A 119 6.05 -0.40 -15.56
N LEU A 120 5.64 -0.56 -14.32
CA LEU A 120 4.33 -1.03 -13.90
C LEU A 120 3.49 0.13 -13.40
N PHE A 121 2.49 0.53 -14.19
CA PHE A 121 1.39 1.40 -13.77
C PHE A 121 0.32 0.49 -13.16
N GLN A 122 0.31 0.40 -11.84
CA GLN A 122 -0.45 -0.59 -11.09
C GLN A 122 -1.82 -0.05 -10.70
N PRO A 123 -2.93 -0.79 -10.96
CA PRO A 123 -4.26 -0.40 -10.51
C PRO A 123 -4.49 -0.73 -9.04
N GLY A 124 -5.51 -0.13 -8.43
CA GLY A 124 -6.21 -0.63 -7.25
C GLY A 124 -5.36 -0.83 -5.99
N GLU A 125 -4.51 0.14 -5.62
CA GLU A 125 -3.78 0.09 -4.36
C GLU A 125 -4.69 0.29 -3.15
N GLU A 126 -5.67 1.20 -3.24
CA GLU A 126 -6.52 1.66 -2.14
C GLU A 126 -7.67 0.69 -1.79
N GLN A 127 -7.81 -0.40 -2.54
CA GLN A 127 -8.90 -1.36 -2.34
C GLN A 127 -8.41 -2.81 -2.37
N PHE A 128 -8.80 -3.62 -1.36
CA PHE A 128 -8.54 -5.06 -1.39
C PHE A 128 -9.14 -5.74 -2.63
N PRO A 129 -8.46 -6.73 -3.20
CA PRO A 129 -7.26 -7.44 -2.67
C PRO A 129 -5.91 -6.76 -2.99
N GLY A 130 -5.90 -5.54 -3.52
CA GLY A 130 -4.74 -4.82 -3.99
C GLY A 130 -4.29 -5.24 -5.39
N GLY A 131 -3.99 -4.24 -6.23
CA GLY A 131 -3.53 -4.48 -7.60
C GLY A 131 -2.24 -5.29 -7.66
N ALA A 132 -1.33 -5.11 -6.69
CA ALA A 132 -0.10 -5.89 -6.62
C ALA A 132 -0.36 -7.40 -6.56
N SER A 133 -1.37 -7.84 -5.76
CA SER A 133 -1.75 -9.25 -5.69
C SER A 133 -2.28 -9.79 -7.02
N LEU A 134 -3.03 -8.96 -7.77
CA LEU A 134 -3.57 -9.32 -9.08
C LEU A 134 -2.47 -9.37 -10.15
N VAL A 135 -1.56 -8.39 -10.14
CA VAL A 135 -0.37 -8.40 -11.01
C VAL A 135 0.44 -9.67 -10.82
N LEU A 136 0.75 -10.03 -9.57
CA LEU A 136 1.55 -11.22 -9.28
C LEU A 136 0.86 -12.53 -9.68
N LYS A 137 -0.47 -12.61 -9.65
CA LYS A 137 -1.22 -13.78 -10.14
C LYS A 137 -1.05 -14.03 -11.65
N GLU A 138 -0.75 -13.00 -12.43
CA GLU A 138 -0.49 -13.12 -13.87
C GLU A 138 0.96 -13.51 -14.17
N ASN A 139 1.84 -13.59 -13.16
CA ASN A 139 3.25 -13.98 -13.28
C ASN A 139 4.05 -13.19 -14.34
N PRO A 140 3.95 -11.85 -14.40
CA PRO A 140 4.54 -11.07 -15.48
C PRO A 140 6.07 -11.05 -15.47
N PHE A 141 6.68 -11.43 -14.35
CA PHE A 141 8.12 -11.36 -14.13
C PHE A 141 8.84 -12.69 -14.28
N ASP A 142 8.14 -13.81 -14.52
CA ASP A 142 8.70 -15.17 -14.50
C ASP A 142 9.86 -15.40 -15.49
N LYS A 143 9.86 -14.70 -16.62
CA LYS A 143 10.92 -14.79 -17.61
C LYS A 143 12.16 -13.95 -17.31
N TYR A 144 12.12 -13.17 -16.21
CA TYR A 144 13.19 -12.25 -15.85
C TYR A 144 13.90 -12.68 -14.55
N LYS A 145 15.14 -12.25 -14.44
CA LYS A 145 15.89 -12.24 -13.19
C LYS A 145 15.70 -10.87 -12.55
N VAL A 146 14.65 -10.74 -11.75
CA VAL A 146 14.31 -9.47 -11.09
C VAL A 146 15.42 -9.10 -10.10
N ALA A 147 16.17 -8.06 -10.41
CA ALA A 147 17.22 -7.53 -9.55
C ALA A 147 16.66 -6.68 -8.40
N ALA A 148 15.60 -5.95 -8.66
CA ALA A 148 14.85 -5.20 -7.66
C ALA A 148 13.45 -4.82 -8.15
N VAL A 149 12.52 -4.64 -7.20
CA VAL A 149 11.25 -3.94 -7.39
C VAL A 149 11.30 -2.64 -6.62
N ILE A 150 11.05 -1.51 -7.29
CA ILE A 150 11.15 -0.17 -6.73
C ILE A 150 9.80 0.52 -6.79
N GLY A 151 9.34 1.04 -5.65
CA GLY A 151 8.20 1.94 -5.53
C GLY A 151 8.58 3.21 -4.80
N GLN A 152 7.96 4.32 -5.16
CA GLN A 152 8.04 5.56 -4.40
C GLN A 152 6.66 6.04 -4.02
N HIS A 153 6.57 6.74 -2.90
CA HIS A 153 5.33 7.37 -2.47
C HIS A 153 5.61 8.79 -2.00
N VAL A 154 4.77 9.71 -2.40
CA VAL A 154 4.82 11.10 -1.96
C VAL A 154 4.55 11.22 -0.46
N ASP A 155 5.16 12.19 0.20
CA ASP A 155 5.03 12.39 1.65
C ASP A 155 4.89 13.88 1.98
N ALA A 156 3.75 14.26 2.55
CA ALA A 156 3.42 15.62 2.94
C ALA A 156 4.10 16.07 4.26
N ASP A 157 4.73 15.16 4.97
CA ASP A 157 5.50 15.48 6.18
C ASP A 157 6.97 15.84 5.84
N MET A 158 7.34 15.82 4.54
CA MET A 158 8.68 16.07 4.03
C MET A 158 8.70 17.22 3.03
N GLU A 159 9.77 18.03 3.08
CA GLU A 159 9.97 19.13 2.11
C GLU A 159 10.39 18.60 0.73
N VAL A 160 10.14 19.39 -0.31
CA VAL A 160 10.63 19.10 -1.66
C VAL A 160 12.16 19.03 -1.64
N GLY A 161 12.73 17.94 -2.17
CA GLY A 161 14.17 17.67 -2.13
C GLY A 161 14.61 16.76 -0.99
N GLU A 162 13.70 16.40 -0.09
CA GLU A 162 13.91 15.34 0.91
C GLU A 162 13.49 13.99 0.34
N ILE A 163 14.33 12.96 0.51
CA ILE A 163 14.02 11.58 0.16
C ILE A 163 14.19 10.72 1.40
N GLY A 164 13.15 9.99 1.79
CA GLY A 164 13.09 9.26 3.05
C GLY A 164 13.17 7.75 2.85
N PHE A 165 13.95 7.08 3.69
CA PHE A 165 14.20 5.65 3.65
C PHE A 165 14.02 5.02 5.03
N CYS A 166 13.57 3.77 5.03
CA CYS A 166 13.51 2.93 6.22
C CYS A 166 14.06 1.53 5.86
N PRO A 167 15.32 1.22 6.19
CA PRO A 167 15.89 -0.10 5.92
C PRO A 167 15.18 -1.22 6.69
N GLY A 168 14.89 -2.34 6.04
CA GLY A 168 14.18 -3.46 6.65
C GLY A 168 12.69 -3.17 6.84
N LYS A 169 12.17 -3.42 8.03
CA LYS A 169 10.74 -3.27 8.34
C LYS A 169 10.28 -1.83 8.18
N PHE A 170 9.33 -1.59 7.29
CA PHE A 170 8.87 -0.23 7.01
C PHE A 170 7.38 -0.03 7.27
N MET A 171 6.50 -0.81 6.63
CA MET A 171 5.05 -0.64 6.82
C MET A 171 4.42 -1.95 7.30
N ALA A 172 3.42 -1.83 8.18
CA ALA A 172 2.80 -2.99 8.79
C ALA A 172 1.89 -3.74 7.80
N SER A 173 1.73 -5.04 8.02
CA SER A 173 0.61 -5.80 7.45
C SER A 173 -0.72 -5.34 8.04
N VAL A 174 -1.82 -5.68 7.39
CA VAL A 174 -3.16 -5.43 7.89
C VAL A 174 -4.03 -6.65 7.73
N ASP A 175 -4.76 -7.01 8.80
CA ASP A 175 -5.83 -8.00 8.79
C ASP A 175 -7.05 -7.44 9.52
N ASP A 176 -8.24 -7.76 9.04
CA ASP A 176 -9.48 -7.47 9.75
C ASP A 176 -9.90 -8.70 10.57
N LEU A 177 -10.35 -8.45 11.78
CA LEU A 177 -10.76 -9.46 12.74
C LEU A 177 -12.25 -9.33 13.02
N HIS A 178 -13.02 -10.38 12.77
CA HIS A 178 -14.45 -10.41 13.05
C HIS A 178 -14.77 -11.56 14.01
N PHE A 179 -15.32 -11.21 15.17
CA PHE A 179 -15.73 -12.19 16.19
C PHE A 179 -17.24 -12.19 16.32
N LYS A 180 -17.83 -13.39 16.34
CA LYS A 180 -19.24 -13.59 16.70
C LYS A 180 -19.30 -14.51 17.89
N ILE A 181 -19.72 -13.97 19.04
CA ILE A 181 -19.78 -14.69 20.30
C ILE A 181 -21.25 -15.04 20.55
N LYS A 182 -21.54 -16.32 20.75
CA LYS A 182 -22.88 -16.84 21.02
C LYS A 182 -22.90 -17.55 22.34
N GLY A 183 -23.74 -17.06 23.26
CA GLY A 183 -24.02 -17.66 24.55
C GLY A 183 -25.48 -18.11 24.69
N ILE A 184 -25.99 -18.09 25.91
CA ILE A 184 -27.40 -18.25 26.23
C ILE A 184 -27.87 -17.00 26.95
N GLY A 185 -28.69 -16.19 26.26
CA GLY A 185 -29.26 -14.98 26.81
C GLY A 185 -30.36 -15.25 27.84
N GLY A 186 -30.71 -14.24 28.61
CA GLY A 186 -31.78 -14.35 29.60
C GLY A 186 -31.79 -13.25 30.65
N TYR A 187 -32.67 -13.37 31.64
CA TYR A 187 -32.71 -12.38 32.74
C TYR A 187 -31.44 -12.43 33.59
N ALA A 188 -30.87 -11.27 33.84
CA ALA A 188 -29.61 -11.08 34.55
C ALA A 188 -29.62 -11.65 36.01
N ASN A 189 -30.81 -11.85 36.60
CA ASN A 189 -30.97 -12.44 37.92
C ASN A 189 -30.95 -13.98 37.95
N VAL A 190 -30.98 -14.64 36.78
CA VAL A 190 -30.99 -16.12 36.65
C VAL A 190 -29.66 -16.62 36.08
N ARG A 191 -28.55 -16.27 36.72
CA ARG A 191 -27.17 -16.51 36.26
C ARG A 191 -26.86 -17.97 35.92
N SER A 192 -27.46 -18.92 36.64
CA SER A 192 -27.20 -20.37 36.44
C SER A 192 -27.74 -20.92 35.07
N LYS A 193 -28.54 -20.12 34.36
CA LYS A 193 -29.14 -20.51 33.07
C LYS A 193 -28.60 -19.65 31.91
N VAL A 194 -27.69 -18.71 32.19
CA VAL A 194 -27.15 -17.78 31.22
C VAL A 194 -25.69 -18.12 30.94
N LYS A 195 -25.30 -18.12 29.67
CA LYS A 195 -23.92 -18.10 29.21
C LYS A 195 -23.67 -16.70 28.66
N ASP A 196 -23.01 -15.89 29.46
CA ASP A 196 -22.95 -14.44 29.26
C ASP A 196 -21.97 -14.06 28.13
N ALA A 197 -22.51 -13.83 26.93
CA ALA A 197 -21.73 -13.44 25.76
C ALA A 197 -21.08 -12.06 25.93
N VAL A 198 -21.63 -11.15 26.77
CA VAL A 198 -21.06 -9.82 27.01
C VAL A 198 -19.80 -9.93 27.86
N VAL A 199 -19.83 -10.74 28.92
CA VAL A 199 -18.67 -10.99 29.77
C VAL A 199 -17.57 -11.73 29.00
N ALA A 200 -17.96 -12.71 28.15
CA ALA A 200 -17.02 -13.39 27.26
C ALA A 200 -16.34 -12.43 26.28
N ALA A 201 -17.11 -11.52 25.66
CA ALA A 201 -16.56 -10.48 24.78
C ALA A 201 -15.59 -9.53 25.51
N ALA A 202 -15.92 -9.12 26.71
CA ALA A 202 -15.05 -8.26 27.52
C ALA A 202 -13.71 -8.96 27.86
N ASP A 203 -13.74 -10.24 28.23
CA ASP A 203 -12.52 -11.02 28.50
C ASP A 203 -11.69 -11.22 27.21
N LEU A 204 -12.34 -11.53 26.09
CA LEU A 204 -11.69 -11.61 24.78
C LEU A 204 -10.95 -10.30 24.45
N ILE A 205 -11.62 -9.15 24.54
CA ILE A 205 -11.05 -7.83 24.19
C ILE A 205 -9.85 -7.52 25.10
N LEU A 206 -9.93 -7.79 26.39
CA LEU A 206 -8.82 -7.58 27.32
C LEU A 206 -7.60 -8.42 26.96
N ARG A 207 -7.81 -9.69 26.59
CA ARG A 207 -6.70 -10.58 26.17
C ARG A 207 -6.11 -10.19 24.83
N LEU A 208 -6.93 -9.79 23.85
CA LEU A 208 -6.46 -9.26 22.56
C LEU A 208 -5.59 -8.02 22.79
N ASN A 209 -6.02 -7.12 23.69
CA ASN A 209 -5.25 -5.93 23.99
C ASN A 209 -3.86 -6.23 24.60
N MET A 210 -3.66 -7.37 25.24
CA MET A 210 -2.36 -7.80 25.78
C MET A 210 -1.36 -8.23 24.71
N LEU A 211 -1.79 -8.41 23.46
CA LEU A 211 -0.92 -8.74 22.32
C LEU A 211 -0.20 -7.52 21.73
N ASN A 212 -0.60 -6.32 22.13
CA ASN A 212 0.02 -5.08 21.64
C ASN A 212 1.48 -4.95 22.07
N SER A 213 2.31 -4.48 21.16
CA SER A 213 3.75 -4.19 21.35
C SER A 213 4.22 -3.14 20.34
N ASP A 214 5.48 -2.74 20.38
CA ASP A 214 6.07 -1.79 19.42
C ASP A 214 6.03 -2.29 17.97
N VAL A 215 5.84 -3.60 17.77
CA VAL A 215 5.88 -4.25 16.45
C VAL A 215 4.56 -4.96 16.09
N CYS A 216 3.54 -4.84 16.91
CA CYS A 216 2.23 -5.45 16.69
C CYS A 216 1.12 -4.60 17.30
N VAL A 217 0.05 -4.41 16.55
CA VAL A 217 -1.18 -3.75 17.02
C VAL A 217 -2.33 -4.71 16.83
N VAL A 218 -3.10 -4.94 17.92
CA VAL A 218 -4.40 -5.65 17.88
C VAL A 218 -5.41 -4.75 18.58
N SER A 219 -6.42 -4.33 17.83
CA SER A 219 -7.43 -3.40 18.37
C SER A 219 -8.83 -3.82 17.95
N VAL A 220 -9.78 -3.69 18.88
CA VAL A 220 -11.22 -3.86 18.61
C VAL A 220 -11.85 -2.47 18.57
N GLY A 221 -12.39 -2.11 17.41
CA GLY A 221 -12.96 -0.78 17.15
C GLY A 221 -14.49 -0.74 17.26
N ASN A 222 -15.15 -1.89 17.12
CA ASN A 222 -16.61 -1.99 17.20
C ASN A 222 -17.04 -3.16 18.10
N VAL A 223 -18.05 -2.93 18.94
CA VAL A 223 -18.69 -3.97 19.77
C VAL A 223 -20.20 -3.75 19.73
N GLU A 224 -20.94 -4.75 19.28
CA GLU A 224 -22.39 -4.68 19.23
C GLU A 224 -23.02 -5.78 20.09
N ALA A 225 -23.83 -5.37 21.08
CA ALA A 225 -24.57 -6.25 21.97
C ALA A 225 -26.00 -5.72 22.16
N LYS A 226 -27.00 -6.43 21.64
CA LYS A 226 -28.42 -5.98 21.68
C LYS A 226 -29.14 -6.58 22.90
N GLY A 227 -28.77 -6.10 24.09
CA GLY A 227 -29.44 -6.43 25.36
C GLY A 227 -30.25 -5.28 25.92
N THR A 228 -30.80 -5.44 27.14
CA THR A 228 -31.40 -4.38 27.95
C THR A 228 -30.78 -4.41 29.33
N THR A 229 -31.18 -3.45 30.21
CA THR A 229 -30.60 -3.31 31.54
C THR A 229 -30.69 -4.59 32.39
N ASN A 230 -31.69 -5.43 32.16
CA ASN A 230 -31.96 -6.66 32.90
C ASN A 230 -32.02 -7.93 32.05
N VAL A 231 -31.67 -7.84 30.75
CA VAL A 231 -31.64 -8.97 29.83
C VAL A 231 -30.28 -9.03 29.14
N ILE A 232 -29.55 -10.12 29.40
CA ILE A 232 -28.27 -10.41 28.78
C ILE A 232 -28.55 -10.92 27.35
N PRO A 233 -27.91 -10.36 26.32
CA PRO A 233 -28.12 -10.80 24.95
C PRO A 233 -27.49 -12.17 24.68
N GLU A 234 -28.07 -12.91 23.75
CA GLU A 234 -27.52 -14.21 23.30
C GLU A 234 -26.24 -14.05 22.48
N ARG A 235 -26.10 -12.90 21.79
CA ARG A 235 -25.02 -12.67 20.82
C ARG A 235 -24.33 -11.34 21.04
N VAL A 236 -23.01 -11.35 20.80
CA VAL A 236 -22.16 -10.15 20.71
C VAL A 236 -21.30 -10.28 19.46
N THR A 237 -21.14 -9.20 18.71
CA THR A 237 -20.17 -9.11 17.63
C THR A 237 -19.08 -8.12 18.01
N CYS A 238 -17.83 -8.43 17.66
CA CYS A 238 -16.69 -7.54 17.81
C CYS A 238 -15.94 -7.48 16.48
N ASP A 239 -15.63 -6.28 16.01
CA ASP A 239 -14.84 -6.06 14.82
C ASP A 239 -13.56 -5.29 15.19
N GLY A 240 -12.44 -5.74 14.65
CA GLY A 240 -11.14 -5.20 14.97
C GLY A 240 -10.16 -5.30 13.82
N THR A 241 -8.93 -4.89 14.08
CA THR A 241 -7.82 -4.99 13.13
C THR A 241 -6.57 -5.53 13.83
N MET A 242 -5.75 -6.21 13.05
CA MET A 242 -4.41 -6.64 13.45
C MET A 242 -3.39 -6.07 12.47
N ARG A 243 -2.25 -5.59 12.99
CA ARG A 243 -1.12 -5.09 12.23
C ARG A 243 0.17 -5.67 12.78
N ALA A 244 1.07 -6.09 11.90
CA ALA A 244 2.36 -6.66 12.29
C ALA A 244 3.47 -6.22 11.33
N PHE A 245 4.69 -6.03 11.85
CA PHE A 245 5.85 -5.61 11.05
C PHE A 245 6.72 -6.77 10.55
N SER A 246 6.19 -7.98 10.50
CA SER A 246 6.75 -9.11 9.73
C SER A 246 5.71 -10.20 9.56
N GLU A 247 5.77 -10.94 8.45
CA GLU A 247 4.83 -12.04 8.17
C GLU A 247 4.96 -13.18 9.21
N LYS A 248 6.16 -13.43 9.71
CA LYS A 248 6.37 -14.40 10.79
C LYS A 248 5.64 -13.98 12.09
N LEU A 249 5.70 -12.71 12.45
CA LEU A 249 4.97 -12.18 13.60
C LEU A 249 3.47 -12.19 13.36
N ARG A 250 3.04 -11.79 12.15
CA ARG A 250 1.63 -11.82 11.71
C ARG A 250 1.01 -13.21 11.92
N GLN A 251 1.66 -14.26 11.45
CA GLN A 251 1.18 -15.62 11.63
C GLN A 251 1.16 -16.03 13.11
N ARG A 252 2.22 -15.73 13.86
CA ARG A 252 2.27 -16.04 15.30
C ARG A 252 1.14 -15.36 16.09
N VAL A 253 0.80 -14.12 15.77
CA VAL A 253 -0.27 -13.39 16.44
C VAL A 253 -1.64 -13.99 16.08
N LYS A 254 -1.85 -14.42 14.82
CA LYS A 254 -3.06 -15.16 14.42
C LYS A 254 -3.23 -16.45 15.24
N ASP A 255 -2.14 -17.21 15.42
CA ASP A 255 -2.16 -18.43 16.23
C ASP A 255 -2.49 -18.11 17.71
N MET A 256 -1.94 -17.03 18.26
CA MET A 256 -2.26 -16.59 19.63
C MET A 256 -3.72 -16.15 19.77
N ILE A 257 -4.28 -15.44 18.78
CA ILE A 257 -5.70 -15.05 18.76
C ILE A 257 -6.60 -16.30 18.74
N THR A 258 -6.27 -17.30 17.94
CA THR A 258 -6.99 -18.58 17.89
C THR A 258 -6.99 -19.27 19.24
N ASN A 259 -5.83 -19.35 19.91
CA ASN A 259 -5.75 -19.93 21.25
C ASN A 259 -6.56 -19.14 22.29
N ILE A 260 -6.56 -17.81 22.20
CA ILE A 260 -7.39 -16.96 23.08
C ILE A 260 -8.87 -17.29 22.86
N VAL A 261 -9.32 -17.44 21.62
CA VAL A 261 -10.71 -17.79 21.30
C VAL A 261 -11.10 -19.14 21.96
N GLU A 262 -10.27 -20.17 21.81
CA GLU A 262 -10.51 -21.48 22.43
C GLU A 262 -10.58 -21.40 23.96
N GLU A 263 -9.72 -20.62 24.59
CA GLU A 263 -9.76 -20.39 26.05
C GLU A 263 -11.03 -19.63 26.50
N ILE A 264 -11.50 -18.65 25.71
CA ILE A 264 -12.75 -17.93 25.98
C ILE A 264 -13.95 -18.85 25.88
N GLU A 265 -14.03 -19.71 24.84
CA GLU A 265 -15.08 -20.71 24.66
C GLU A 265 -15.16 -21.65 25.87
N TYR A 266 -14.01 -22.19 26.27
CA TYR A 266 -13.94 -23.10 27.44
C TYR A 266 -14.32 -22.41 28.75
N LYS A 267 -13.76 -21.22 28.99
CA LYS A 267 -13.95 -20.52 30.27
C LYS A 267 -15.38 -20.02 30.49
N HIS A 268 -16.01 -19.52 29.42
CA HIS A 268 -17.34 -18.90 29.48
C HIS A 268 -18.47 -19.81 29.00
N ASP A 269 -18.13 -21.03 28.52
CA ASP A 269 -19.06 -21.99 27.93
C ASP A 269 -19.93 -21.35 26.82
N VAL A 270 -19.27 -20.61 25.92
CA VAL A 270 -19.84 -19.92 24.76
C VAL A 270 -19.27 -20.49 23.46
N GLU A 271 -19.90 -20.18 22.33
CA GLU A 271 -19.38 -20.45 20.98
C GLU A 271 -18.79 -19.14 20.42
N VAL A 272 -17.57 -19.18 19.89
CA VAL A 272 -16.93 -18.01 19.26
C VAL A 272 -16.52 -18.33 17.82
N GLN A 273 -17.14 -17.69 16.86
CA GLN A 273 -16.72 -17.72 15.47
C GLN A 273 -15.73 -16.59 15.22
N LEU A 274 -14.50 -16.92 14.82
CA LEU A 274 -13.48 -15.99 14.34
C LEU A 274 -13.41 -16.06 12.81
N ASP A 275 -13.55 -14.92 12.15
CA ASP A 275 -13.26 -14.71 10.72
C ASP A 275 -12.09 -13.70 10.63
N VAL A 276 -10.96 -14.15 10.09
CA VAL A 276 -9.79 -13.32 9.82
C VAL A 276 -9.71 -13.02 8.33
N ARG A 277 -9.93 -11.78 7.95
CA ARG A 277 -9.80 -11.34 6.57
C ARG A 277 -8.40 -10.80 6.35
N GLU A 278 -7.63 -11.57 5.61
CA GLU A 278 -6.25 -11.21 5.30
C GLU A 278 -6.22 -10.03 4.32
N GLY A 279 -5.54 -8.97 4.74
CA GLY A 279 -5.24 -7.83 3.89
C GLY A 279 -3.78 -7.83 3.43
N TYR A 280 -3.20 -6.66 3.26
CA TYR A 280 -1.85 -6.51 2.69
C TYR A 280 -0.77 -7.06 3.62
N PRO A 281 0.27 -7.72 3.07
CA PRO A 281 1.45 -8.11 3.83
C PRO A 281 2.27 -6.88 4.23
N CYS A 282 3.22 -7.07 5.16
CA CYS A 282 4.13 -6.00 5.56
C CYS A 282 5.06 -5.60 4.40
N VAL A 283 5.42 -4.31 4.34
CA VAL A 283 6.50 -3.83 3.48
C VAL A 283 7.81 -3.99 4.24
N GLU A 284 8.71 -4.81 3.70
CA GLU A 284 10.07 -5.00 4.22
C GLU A 284 11.08 -4.66 3.12
N ASN A 285 11.76 -3.53 3.30
CA ASN A 285 12.77 -3.07 2.35
C ASN A 285 14.05 -3.92 2.44
N ASP A 286 14.63 -4.28 1.30
CA ASP A 286 15.94 -4.90 1.27
C ASP A 286 16.99 -3.95 1.86
N MET A 287 17.71 -4.43 2.87
CA MET A 287 18.67 -3.62 3.64
C MET A 287 19.77 -3.05 2.77
N GLN A 288 20.39 -3.90 1.93
CA GLN A 288 21.52 -3.49 1.10
C GLN A 288 21.07 -2.50 0.03
N LEU A 289 19.98 -2.83 -0.67
CA LEU A 289 19.40 -1.97 -1.69
C LEU A 289 19.03 -0.59 -1.11
N THR A 290 18.47 -0.56 0.10
CA THR A 290 18.11 0.68 0.77
C THR A 290 19.33 1.54 1.08
N TYR A 291 20.39 0.96 1.66
CA TYR A 291 21.63 1.71 1.93
C TYR A 291 22.29 2.24 0.65
N GLU A 292 22.28 1.45 -0.42
CA GLU A 292 22.81 1.91 -1.72
C GLU A 292 21.97 3.06 -2.29
N ALA A 293 20.65 3.02 -2.15
CA ALA A 293 19.75 4.11 -2.54
C ALA A 293 19.96 5.38 -1.71
N MET A 294 20.22 5.25 -0.41
CA MET A 294 20.57 6.39 0.46
C MET A 294 21.87 7.06 0.01
N LEU A 295 22.92 6.26 -0.27
CA LEU A 295 24.19 6.78 -0.79
C LEU A 295 24.02 7.46 -2.16
N LEU A 296 23.18 6.91 -3.02
CA LEU A 296 22.85 7.54 -4.30
C LEU A 296 22.14 8.87 -4.09
N SER A 297 21.15 8.94 -3.20
CA SER A 297 20.43 10.18 -2.84
C SER A 297 21.40 11.27 -2.41
N ASP A 298 22.31 10.96 -1.49
CA ASP A 298 23.33 11.90 -1.02
C ASP A 298 24.27 12.34 -2.16
N SER A 299 24.68 11.41 -3.03
CA SER A 299 25.57 11.72 -4.17
C SER A 299 24.93 12.64 -5.21
N LEU A 300 23.62 12.62 -5.33
CA LEU A 300 22.82 13.50 -6.19
C LEU A 300 22.50 14.86 -5.53
N GLY A 301 22.89 15.05 -4.26
CA GLY A 301 22.68 16.26 -3.51
C GLY A 301 21.30 16.42 -2.88
N TYR A 302 20.51 15.36 -2.82
CA TYR A 302 19.23 15.35 -2.12
C TYR A 302 19.43 15.20 -0.60
N GLN A 303 18.43 15.62 0.16
CA GLN A 303 18.46 15.45 1.62
C GLN A 303 17.89 14.07 1.99
N THR A 304 18.78 13.15 2.30
CA THR A 304 18.40 11.82 2.78
C THR A 304 17.85 11.87 4.20
N LYS A 305 16.69 11.24 4.44
CA LYS A 305 16.04 11.15 5.73
C LYS A 305 15.89 9.70 6.17
N ASP A 306 16.23 9.44 7.44
CA ASP A 306 15.86 8.19 8.08
C ASP A 306 14.39 8.27 8.51
N LEU A 307 13.59 7.29 8.10
CA LEU A 307 12.19 7.18 8.47
C LEU A 307 11.97 6.08 9.50
N GLU A 308 11.00 6.28 10.36
CA GLU A 308 10.52 5.27 11.29
C GLU A 308 9.54 4.31 10.63
N MET A 309 9.33 3.14 11.25
CA MET A 309 8.29 2.20 10.88
C MET A 309 6.91 2.87 10.96
N ARG A 310 6.00 2.52 10.02
CA ARG A 310 4.64 3.06 9.93
C ARG A 310 3.61 1.96 10.08
N THR A 311 2.58 2.19 10.86
CA THR A 311 1.46 1.25 11.02
C THR A 311 0.44 1.28 9.87
N THR A 312 0.61 2.17 8.89
CA THR A 312 -0.14 2.15 7.63
C THR A 312 0.24 0.94 6.80
N ALA A 313 -0.70 0.44 6.00
CA ALA A 313 -0.49 -0.67 5.08
C ALA A 313 -0.32 -0.16 3.65
N GLU A 314 0.25 -1.00 2.78
CA GLU A 314 0.54 -0.72 1.37
C GLU A 314 0.64 -2.05 0.62
N ASP A 315 -0.01 -2.17 -0.53
CA ASP A 315 -0.02 -3.42 -1.29
C ASP A 315 1.33 -3.75 -1.95
N PHE A 316 2.25 -2.79 -2.03
CA PHE A 316 3.65 -3.02 -2.41
C PHE A 316 4.32 -4.11 -1.56
N GLY A 317 3.80 -4.35 -0.36
CA GLY A 317 4.20 -5.44 0.52
C GLY A 317 4.20 -6.81 -0.17
N TYR A 318 3.32 -7.06 -1.14
CA TYR A 318 3.32 -8.32 -1.91
C TYR A 318 4.61 -8.53 -2.70
N TYR A 319 5.19 -7.48 -3.27
CA TYR A 319 6.46 -7.59 -4.01
C TYR A 319 7.63 -7.86 -3.06
N THR A 320 7.63 -7.25 -1.87
CA THR A 320 8.73 -7.40 -0.90
C THR A 320 8.83 -8.82 -0.34
N GLN A 321 7.75 -9.62 -0.42
CA GLN A 321 7.79 -11.03 -0.01
C GLN A 321 8.47 -11.94 -1.04
N LEU A 322 8.62 -11.49 -2.30
CA LEU A 322 9.08 -12.32 -3.41
C LEU A 322 10.41 -11.86 -4.02
N TYR A 323 10.69 -10.56 -3.96
CA TYR A 323 11.82 -9.94 -4.64
C TYR A 323 12.57 -8.98 -3.71
N PRO A 324 13.89 -8.78 -3.91
CA PRO A 324 14.58 -7.63 -3.31
C PRO A 324 13.82 -6.35 -3.69
N SER A 325 13.37 -5.58 -2.71
CA SER A 325 12.46 -4.47 -2.97
C SER A 325 12.82 -3.24 -2.14
N LEU A 326 12.51 -2.07 -2.69
CA LEU A 326 12.65 -0.80 -1.99
C LEU A 326 11.40 0.05 -2.22
N PHE A 327 10.74 0.41 -1.13
CA PHE A 327 9.69 1.42 -1.08
C PHE A 327 10.20 2.61 -0.27
N TYR A 328 10.31 3.77 -0.91
CA TYR A 328 10.84 4.98 -0.30
C TYR A 328 9.85 6.14 -0.37
N ARG A 329 10.08 7.20 0.39
CA ARG A 329 9.24 8.38 0.43
C ARG A 329 9.91 9.57 -0.25
N LEU A 330 9.10 10.35 -0.98
CA LEU A 330 9.51 11.58 -1.66
C LEU A 330 8.77 12.77 -1.04
N GLY A 331 9.51 13.75 -0.53
CA GLY A 331 8.93 14.97 0.01
C GLY A 331 8.26 15.81 -1.06
N VAL A 332 7.04 16.25 -0.79
CA VAL A 332 6.22 17.07 -1.70
C VAL A 332 5.81 18.41 -1.10
N GLY A 333 6.44 18.77 0.03
CA GLY A 333 6.15 20.01 0.77
C GLY A 333 5.22 19.78 1.96
N ARG A 334 5.43 20.52 3.05
CA ARG A 334 4.65 20.36 4.30
C ARG A 334 3.35 21.15 4.36
N ASN A 335 3.15 22.08 3.42
CA ASN A 335 1.96 22.94 3.38
C ASN A 335 0.98 22.55 2.27
N VAL A 336 0.97 21.28 1.89
CA VAL A 336 0.21 20.75 0.74
C VAL A 336 -1.05 19.97 1.15
N GLY A 337 -1.47 20.08 2.40
CA GLY A 337 -2.52 19.25 2.98
C GLY A 337 -2.01 17.85 3.35
N ARG A 338 -2.87 17.05 3.97
CA ARG A 338 -2.54 15.65 4.32
C ARG A 338 -3.10 14.72 3.25
N ALA A 339 -2.42 13.64 2.98
CA ALA A 339 -2.98 12.55 2.18
C ALA A 339 -4.34 12.10 2.73
N HIS A 340 -5.24 11.65 1.85
CA HIS A 340 -6.63 11.28 2.14
C HIS A 340 -7.51 12.44 2.64
N THR A 341 -7.15 13.70 2.30
CA THR A 341 -7.99 14.87 2.56
C THR A 341 -8.34 15.62 1.28
N ALA A 342 -9.45 16.34 1.29
CA ALA A 342 -9.97 17.10 0.15
C ALA A 342 -9.06 18.23 -0.35
N THR A 343 -8.05 18.59 0.41
CA THR A 343 -7.13 19.71 0.13
C THR A 343 -5.68 19.25 -0.13
N PHE A 344 -5.45 17.93 -0.23
CA PHE A 344 -4.12 17.41 -0.52
C PHE A 344 -3.69 17.78 -1.93
N LEU A 345 -2.56 18.49 -2.06
CA LEU A 345 -2.06 18.96 -3.34
C LEU A 345 -0.53 19.02 -3.34
N PRO A 346 0.15 17.94 -3.73
CA PRO A 346 1.62 17.89 -3.84
C PRO A 346 2.20 19.00 -4.72
N ASP A 347 3.35 19.57 -4.32
CA ASP A 347 4.08 20.55 -5.13
C ASP A 347 4.68 19.89 -6.38
N ASP A 348 4.34 20.40 -7.56
CA ASP A 348 4.85 19.92 -8.85
C ASP A 348 6.38 19.87 -8.94
N LYS A 349 7.09 20.68 -8.15
CA LYS A 349 8.57 20.69 -8.11
C LYS A 349 9.16 19.35 -7.66
N ALA A 350 8.38 18.53 -6.95
CA ALA A 350 8.82 17.20 -6.54
C ALA A 350 8.90 16.22 -7.72
N LEU A 351 8.18 16.48 -8.81
CA LEU A 351 8.09 15.55 -9.95
C LEU A 351 9.45 15.31 -10.61
N GLU A 352 10.21 16.37 -10.88
CA GLU A 352 11.54 16.25 -11.50
C GLU A 352 12.53 15.51 -10.58
N ILE A 353 12.41 15.71 -9.27
CA ILE A 353 13.27 15.06 -8.27
C ILE A 353 12.96 13.57 -8.20
N GLY A 354 11.67 13.20 -8.14
CA GLY A 354 11.25 11.81 -8.09
C GLY A 354 11.55 11.05 -9.39
N GLU A 355 11.38 11.69 -10.55
CA GLU A 355 11.80 11.15 -11.86
C GLU A 355 13.31 10.89 -11.88
N GLU A 356 14.13 11.92 -11.60
CA GLU A 356 15.59 11.80 -11.66
C GLU A 356 16.11 10.74 -10.70
N PHE A 357 15.62 10.73 -9.46
CA PHE A 357 16.07 9.75 -8.49
C PHE A 357 15.70 8.32 -8.88
N MET A 358 14.44 8.08 -9.28
CA MET A 358 13.99 6.75 -9.72
C MET A 358 14.76 6.28 -10.96
N TYR A 359 15.00 7.15 -11.93
CA TYR A 359 15.80 6.87 -13.13
C TYR A 359 17.24 6.46 -12.75
N ARG A 360 17.92 7.27 -11.93
CA ARG A 360 19.30 6.98 -11.49
C ARG A 360 19.40 5.70 -10.68
N LEU A 361 18.44 5.47 -9.82
CA LEU A 361 18.38 4.26 -9.01
C LEU A 361 18.24 3.00 -9.88
N ALA A 362 17.33 3.03 -10.86
CA ALA A 362 17.16 1.90 -11.79
C ALA A 362 18.45 1.59 -12.55
N LEU A 363 19.13 2.60 -13.08
CA LEU A 363 20.41 2.43 -13.79
C LEU A 363 21.52 1.95 -12.86
N SER A 364 21.59 2.43 -11.63
CA SER A 364 22.62 1.99 -10.65
C SER A 364 22.49 0.52 -10.31
N ILE A 365 21.26 -0.02 -10.32
CA ILE A 365 21.01 -1.44 -10.04
C ILE A 365 21.36 -2.30 -11.27
N LEU A 366 21.00 -1.86 -12.47
CA LEU A 366 21.20 -2.62 -13.69
C LEU A 366 22.67 -2.69 -14.12
N ASN A 367 23.44 -1.62 -13.89
CA ASN A 367 24.84 -1.53 -14.31
C ASN A 367 25.84 -2.20 -13.33
N LYS A 368 25.36 -2.94 -12.33
CA LYS A 368 26.16 -3.82 -11.45
C LYS A 368 26.35 -5.19 -12.10
#